data_70c783dc801ebebd9b08979d9df1761f
#
_entry.id   70c783dc801ebebd9b08979d9df1761f
#
_cell.length_a   1.000
_cell.length_b   1.000
_cell.length_c   1.000
_cell.angle_alpha   90.00
_cell.angle_beta   90.00
_cell.angle_gamma   90.00
#
_symmetry.space_group_name_H-M   'P 1'
#
loop_
_entity.id
_entity.type
_entity.pdbx_description
1 polymer ?
#
loop_
_entity_poly.entity_id
_entity_poly.type
_entity_poly.pdbx_seq_one_letter_code
_entity_poly.pdbx_strand_id
1 'polypeptide(L)'
;MLFRSFTFYAYDNDGKEDVSSGVYISTDSEKLTKASKYAITKKGEATILTFETPDGSSISYIKRDTKVAVVSENTTLYVKGKTNILANVVSGSGITTYTSSNPKVAKVDANGKVTAVKKGSVIITATNNGVSGQVKITVKNPTLNKKTVTLKKGKTAKLSVKGSIGKVTYKSSNTKIAAVSSKGVIKAKKAGKVTITVKSNGITNKCKVTVKN
;
A
#
# COMPACT_ATOMS: atom_id res chain seq x y z
N MET A 1 24.30 26.17 -11.43
CA MET A 1 23.52 27.19 -10.70
C MET A 1 22.75 26.46 -9.61
N LEU A 2 23.21 26.57 -8.36
CA LEU A 2 22.57 25.87 -7.23
C LEU A 2 21.26 26.56 -6.90
N PHE A 3 20.14 25.87 -7.08
CA PHE A 3 18.86 26.31 -6.52
C PHE A 3 18.89 26.10 -5.01
N ARG A 4 19.04 27.18 -4.24
CA ARG A 4 18.80 27.15 -2.80
C ARG A 4 17.27 27.15 -2.60
N SER A 5 16.78 26.32 -1.69
CA SER A 5 15.38 26.34 -1.29
C SER A 5 15.11 27.64 -0.53
N PHE A 6 14.20 28.46 -1.04
CA PHE A 6 13.74 29.63 -0.32
C PHE A 6 12.53 29.26 0.53
N THR A 7 12.61 29.53 1.82
CA THR A 7 11.46 29.47 2.71
C THR A 7 10.94 30.88 2.85
N PHE A 8 9.67 31.09 2.48
CA PHE A 8 9.03 32.40 2.63
C PHE A 8 8.37 32.45 4.01
N TYR A 9 8.73 33.47 4.78
CA TYR A 9 8.07 33.79 6.03
C TYR A 9 7.38 35.14 5.86
N ALA A 10 6.11 35.25 6.25
CA ALA A 10 5.45 36.52 6.44
C ALA A 10 5.61 36.90 7.91
N TYR A 11 6.12 38.08 8.19
CA TYR A 11 6.30 38.59 9.56
C TYR A 11 5.55 39.92 9.68
N ASP A 12 4.94 40.16 10.84
CA ASP A 12 4.43 41.46 11.21
C ASP A 12 5.57 42.42 11.58
N ASN A 13 5.23 43.70 11.86
CA ASN A 13 6.20 44.71 12.24
C ASN A 13 6.97 44.43 13.54
N ASP A 14 6.49 43.47 14.34
CA ASP A 14 7.06 43.04 15.63
C ASP A 14 7.88 41.74 15.49
N GLY A 15 8.07 41.23 14.27
CA GLY A 15 8.84 40.03 13.98
C GLY A 15 8.10 38.71 14.26
N LYS A 16 6.78 38.75 14.44
CA LYS A 16 5.92 37.55 14.53
C LYS A 16 5.44 37.14 13.15
N GLU A 17 5.34 35.84 12.93
CA GLU A 17 4.83 35.29 11.70
C GLU A 17 3.37 35.75 11.48
N ASP A 18 3.16 36.68 10.52
CA ASP A 18 1.85 37.21 10.16
C ASP A 18 1.68 37.21 8.63
N VAL A 19 0.70 36.45 8.19
CA VAL A 19 0.35 36.29 6.78
C VAL A 19 -0.28 37.57 6.19
N SER A 20 -0.63 38.56 7.01
CA SER A 20 -1.39 39.77 6.59
C SER A 20 -0.52 40.99 6.30
N SER A 21 0.72 41.08 6.76
CA SER A 21 1.48 42.32 6.79
C SER A 21 2.67 42.46 5.83
N GLY A 22 3.00 41.44 5.04
CA GLY A 22 3.98 41.58 3.94
C GLY A 22 4.80 40.34 3.65
N VAL A 23 5.40 40.29 2.47
CA VAL A 23 6.32 39.25 2.03
C VAL A 23 7.75 39.76 2.14
N TYR A 24 8.59 39.05 2.88
CA TYR A 24 10.01 39.36 3.00
C TYR A 24 10.82 38.32 2.23
N ILE A 25 11.84 38.78 1.54
CA ILE A 25 12.70 37.95 0.70
C ILE A 25 14.12 38.09 1.22
N SER A 26 14.77 36.94 1.46
CA SER A 26 16.20 36.92 1.71
C SER A 26 16.92 36.35 0.50
N THR A 27 17.82 37.11 -0.08
CA THR A 27 18.78 36.65 -1.09
C THR A 27 20.08 36.17 -0.41
N ASP A 28 20.24 36.47 0.87
CA ASP A 28 21.39 36.11 1.68
C ASP A 28 20.92 35.72 3.09
N SER A 29 21.64 34.83 3.75
CA SER A 29 21.25 34.24 5.04
C SER A 29 21.13 35.22 6.22
N GLU A 30 21.39 36.52 6.01
CA GLU A 30 21.46 37.51 7.09
C GLU A 30 20.61 38.77 6.93
N LYS A 31 19.96 38.98 5.78
CA LYS A 31 19.14 40.20 5.58
C LYS A 31 17.83 39.89 4.86
N LEU A 32 16.73 40.07 5.59
CA LEU A 32 15.38 40.09 5.03
C LEU A 32 15.07 41.45 4.46
N THR A 33 14.70 41.53 3.17
CA THR A 33 14.28 42.77 2.53
C THR A 33 12.79 42.72 2.23
N LYS A 34 12.03 43.70 2.68
CA LYS A 34 10.60 43.79 2.43
C LYS A 34 10.35 44.08 0.93
N ALA A 35 9.56 43.21 0.29
CA ALA A 35 9.12 43.44 -1.07
C ALA A 35 8.13 44.62 -1.11
N SER A 36 8.38 45.61 -1.96
CA SER A 36 7.53 46.80 -2.08
C SER A 36 6.16 46.51 -2.71
N LYS A 37 6.12 45.55 -3.61
CA LYS A 37 4.87 45.07 -4.23
C LYS A 37 4.95 43.57 -4.46
N TYR A 38 3.89 42.85 -4.13
CA TYR A 38 3.76 41.44 -4.46
C TYR A 38 2.32 41.09 -4.84
N ALA A 39 2.16 40.03 -5.60
CA ALA A 39 0.87 39.44 -5.95
C ALA A 39 0.92 37.92 -5.77
N ILE A 40 -0.10 37.38 -5.14
CA ILE A 40 -0.32 35.92 -5.05
C ILE A 40 -1.48 35.60 -5.97
N THR A 41 -1.22 34.79 -7.00
CA THR A 41 -2.24 34.38 -7.96
C THR A 41 -2.31 32.84 -7.99
N LYS A 42 -3.51 32.29 -8.22
CA LYS A 42 -3.71 30.86 -8.48
C LYS A 42 -3.96 30.64 -9.97
N LYS A 43 -3.19 29.74 -10.58
CA LYS A 43 -3.38 29.33 -11.97
C LYS A 43 -3.45 27.80 -12.00
N GLY A 44 -4.66 27.24 -12.05
CA GLY A 44 -4.90 25.82 -11.86
C GLY A 44 -4.46 25.37 -10.45
N GLU A 45 -3.58 24.38 -10.38
CA GLU A 45 -3.03 23.85 -9.13
C GLU A 45 -1.76 24.58 -8.64
N ALA A 46 -1.31 25.59 -9.37
CA ALA A 46 -0.13 26.35 -9.01
C ALA A 46 -0.49 27.64 -8.27
N THR A 47 0.20 27.90 -7.18
CA THR A 47 0.23 29.21 -6.52
C THR A 47 1.46 29.95 -7.02
N ILE A 48 1.25 31.12 -7.60
CA ILE A 48 2.32 31.96 -8.18
C ILE A 48 2.48 33.17 -7.28
N LEU A 49 3.67 33.34 -6.71
CA LEU A 49 4.08 34.54 -6.01
C LEU A 49 4.92 35.37 -6.99
N THR A 50 4.45 36.54 -7.35
CA THR A 50 5.18 37.51 -8.16
C THR A 50 5.52 38.73 -7.29
N PHE A 51 6.74 39.21 -7.34
CA PHE A 51 7.14 40.44 -6.67
C PHE A 51 8.02 41.30 -7.59
N GLU A 52 7.97 42.59 -7.34
CA GLU A 52 8.74 43.58 -8.06
C GLU A 52 10.08 43.82 -7.34
N THR A 53 11.15 43.73 -8.09
CA THR A 53 12.52 44.00 -7.59
C THR A 53 12.79 45.49 -7.58
N PRO A 54 13.80 45.99 -6.83
CA PRO A 54 14.12 47.41 -6.74
C PRO A 54 14.44 48.11 -8.09
N ASP A 55 14.85 47.32 -9.09
CA ASP A 55 15.13 47.81 -10.45
C ASP A 55 13.88 47.82 -11.36
N GLY A 56 12.70 47.52 -10.82
CA GLY A 56 11.42 47.51 -11.55
C GLY A 56 11.16 46.24 -12.36
N SER A 57 12.04 45.23 -12.28
CA SER A 57 11.77 43.93 -12.88
C SER A 57 10.85 43.10 -11.99
N SER A 58 10.21 42.08 -12.57
CA SER A 58 9.33 41.15 -11.80
C SER A 58 9.91 39.78 -11.79
N ILE A 59 9.94 39.18 -10.59
CA ILE A 59 10.32 37.76 -10.40
C ILE A 59 9.10 36.97 -9.95
N SER A 60 8.85 35.84 -10.60
CA SER A 60 7.74 34.96 -10.27
C SER A 60 8.25 33.61 -9.77
N TYR A 61 7.80 33.23 -8.59
CA TYR A 61 8.00 31.87 -8.02
C TYR A 61 6.71 31.09 -8.15
N ILE A 62 6.80 29.90 -8.69
CA ILE A 62 5.65 29.01 -8.85
C ILE A 62 5.76 27.91 -7.80
N LYS A 63 4.88 27.95 -6.81
CA LYS A 63 4.62 26.81 -5.92
C LYS A 63 3.56 25.96 -6.60
N ARG A 64 3.95 24.78 -7.04
CA ARG A 64 2.98 23.76 -7.46
C ARG A 64 2.61 22.94 -6.24
N ASP A 65 1.31 22.74 -6.02
CA ASP A 65 0.86 21.87 -4.94
C ASP A 65 1.35 20.46 -5.22
N THR A 66 2.11 19.91 -4.27
CA THR A 66 2.57 18.53 -4.35
C THR A 66 1.34 17.62 -4.24
N LYS A 67 1.17 16.72 -5.19
CA LYS A 67 0.18 15.64 -5.10
C LYS A 67 0.91 14.31 -5.05
N VAL A 68 0.46 13.43 -4.18
CA VAL A 68 0.93 12.07 -4.10
C VAL A 68 -0.22 11.15 -4.45
N ALA A 69 -0.25 10.68 -5.70
CA ALA A 69 -1.19 9.66 -6.13
C ALA A 69 -0.58 8.27 -5.85
N VAL A 70 -1.30 7.44 -5.13
CA VAL A 70 -0.83 6.11 -4.75
C VAL A 70 -1.58 5.05 -5.54
N VAL A 71 -0.84 4.27 -6.31
CA VAL A 71 -1.37 3.18 -7.14
C VAL A 71 -0.78 1.85 -6.67
N SER A 72 -1.57 0.80 -6.69
CA SER A 72 -1.13 -0.57 -6.43
C SER A 72 -1.55 -1.48 -7.57
N GLU A 73 -0.65 -2.35 -8.02
CA GLU A 73 -0.97 -3.39 -9.01
C GLU A 73 -2.07 -4.32 -8.51
N ASN A 74 -2.09 -4.62 -7.21
CA ASN A 74 -3.07 -5.48 -6.58
C ASN A 74 -3.49 -4.96 -5.22
N THR A 75 -4.74 -4.60 -5.05
CA THR A 75 -5.34 -4.17 -3.79
C THR A 75 -5.89 -5.33 -2.94
N THR A 76 -5.96 -6.54 -3.53
CA THR A 76 -6.34 -7.76 -2.82
C THR A 76 -5.22 -8.79 -2.87
N LEU A 77 -4.67 -9.12 -1.71
CA LEU A 77 -3.60 -10.09 -1.55
C LEU A 77 -4.07 -11.31 -0.76
N TYR A 78 -3.40 -12.43 -0.95
CA TYR A 78 -3.47 -13.55 -0.01
C TYR A 78 -2.29 -13.48 0.96
N VAL A 79 -2.46 -14.03 2.18
CA VAL A 79 -1.36 -14.13 3.16
C VAL A 79 -0.08 -14.65 2.49
N LYS A 80 1.07 -14.02 2.76
CA LYS A 80 2.38 -14.18 2.10
C LYS A 80 2.46 -13.60 0.68
N GLY A 81 1.37 -13.06 0.11
CA GLY A 81 1.39 -12.33 -1.15
C GLY A 81 2.12 -10.99 -1.03
N LYS A 82 2.60 -10.53 -2.16
CA LYS A 82 3.31 -9.26 -2.29
C LYS A 82 2.72 -8.44 -3.42
N THR A 83 2.82 -7.12 -3.32
CA THR A 83 2.53 -6.16 -4.39
C THR A 83 3.43 -4.95 -4.22
N ASN A 84 3.59 -4.17 -5.26
CA ASN A 84 4.29 -2.90 -5.20
C ASN A 84 3.27 -1.76 -5.13
N ILE A 85 3.61 -0.75 -4.36
CA ILE A 85 2.92 0.53 -4.31
C ILE A 85 3.78 1.52 -5.09
N LEU A 86 3.18 2.17 -6.07
CA LEU A 86 3.79 3.28 -6.80
C LEU A 86 3.19 4.58 -6.28
N ALA A 87 4.04 5.45 -5.80
CA ALA A 87 3.66 6.81 -5.44
C ALA A 87 4.06 7.74 -6.60
N ASN A 88 3.08 8.21 -7.36
CA ASN A 88 3.29 9.23 -8.38
C ASN A 88 3.28 10.59 -7.70
N VAL A 89 4.45 11.19 -7.55
CA VAL A 89 4.62 12.52 -6.95
C VAL A 89 4.62 13.57 -8.05
N VAL A 90 3.61 14.44 -8.06
CA VAL A 90 3.53 15.56 -8.98
C VAL A 90 4.13 16.79 -8.29
N SER A 91 5.13 17.39 -8.92
CA SER A 91 5.80 18.61 -8.44
C SER A 91 6.44 18.51 -7.05
N GLY A 92 6.78 17.30 -6.60
CA GLY A 92 7.52 17.06 -5.38
C GLY A 92 8.98 16.70 -5.66
N SER A 93 9.86 17.09 -4.76
CA SER A 93 11.26 16.65 -4.69
C SER A 93 11.47 15.93 -3.34
N GLY A 94 12.51 15.10 -3.24
CA GLY A 94 12.85 14.41 -2.01
C GLY A 94 12.39 12.95 -1.96
N ILE A 95 12.61 12.34 -0.79
CA ILE A 95 12.39 10.91 -0.58
C ILE A 95 10.92 10.66 -0.25
N THR A 96 10.32 9.68 -0.94
CA THR A 96 9.00 9.18 -0.57
C THR A 96 9.15 8.12 0.51
N THR A 97 8.40 8.27 1.59
CA THR A 97 8.32 7.31 2.70
C THR A 97 7.00 6.55 2.66
N TYR A 98 7.02 5.31 3.12
CA TYR A 98 5.84 4.44 3.15
C TYR A 98 5.55 3.95 4.55
N THR A 99 4.28 3.99 4.95
CA THR A 99 3.82 3.50 6.25
C THR A 99 2.60 2.60 6.10
N SER A 100 2.43 1.68 7.04
CA SER A 100 1.28 0.80 7.14
C SER A 100 0.48 1.12 8.40
N SER A 101 -0.83 1.32 8.27
CA SER A 101 -1.71 1.55 9.43
C SER A 101 -1.79 0.32 10.36
N ASN A 102 -1.44 -0.87 9.86
CA ASN A 102 -1.37 -2.09 10.66
C ASN A 102 -0.34 -3.10 10.10
N PRO A 103 0.92 -3.04 10.55
CA PRO A 103 1.99 -3.94 10.09
C PRO A 103 1.75 -5.42 10.42
N LYS A 104 0.83 -5.72 11.37
CA LYS A 104 0.41 -7.10 11.66
C LYS A 104 -0.49 -7.67 10.55
N VAL A 105 -1.15 -6.83 9.74
CA VAL A 105 -1.96 -7.22 8.58
C VAL A 105 -1.12 -7.22 7.31
N ALA A 106 -0.41 -6.14 7.02
CA ALA A 106 0.57 -6.07 5.94
C ALA A 106 1.70 -5.08 6.28
N LYS A 107 2.91 -5.43 5.92
CA LYS A 107 4.10 -4.58 6.05
C LYS A 107 4.41 -3.93 4.71
N VAL A 108 4.97 -2.74 4.74
CA VAL A 108 5.54 -2.06 3.57
C VAL A 108 7.01 -1.73 3.87
N ASP A 109 7.87 -1.88 2.88
CA ASP A 109 9.28 -1.48 2.99
C ASP A 109 9.52 -0.08 2.38
N ALA A 110 10.77 0.40 2.49
CA ALA A 110 11.16 1.72 2.00
C ALA A 110 11.00 1.89 0.47
N ASN A 111 10.91 0.79 -0.28
CA ASN A 111 10.72 0.78 -1.73
C ASN A 111 9.24 0.64 -2.13
N GLY A 112 8.30 0.74 -1.18
CA GLY A 112 6.88 0.58 -1.45
C GLY A 112 6.42 -0.87 -1.67
N LYS A 113 7.26 -1.87 -1.37
CA LYS A 113 6.88 -3.27 -1.49
C LYS A 113 6.07 -3.72 -0.29
N VAL A 114 4.81 -4.04 -0.53
CA VAL A 114 3.88 -4.54 0.48
C VAL A 114 3.96 -6.07 0.58
N THR A 115 4.02 -6.58 1.80
CA THR A 115 3.97 -8.02 2.10
C THR A 115 2.79 -8.31 3.03
N ALA A 116 1.87 -9.16 2.58
CA ALA A 116 0.69 -9.58 3.33
C ALA A 116 1.07 -10.58 4.44
N VAL A 117 0.70 -10.27 5.69
CA VAL A 117 1.06 -11.04 6.89
C VAL A 117 -0.13 -11.84 7.42
N LYS A 118 -1.28 -11.19 7.62
CA LYS A 118 -2.48 -11.80 8.23
C LYS A 118 -3.74 -11.24 7.57
N LYS A 119 -4.81 -12.05 7.52
CA LYS A 119 -6.12 -11.63 7.04
C LYS A 119 -6.58 -10.33 7.72
N GLY A 120 -7.05 -9.38 6.93
CA GLY A 120 -7.56 -8.08 7.38
C GLY A 120 -7.52 -7.05 6.27
N SER A 121 -7.83 -5.81 6.60
CA SER A 121 -7.65 -4.65 5.73
C SER A 121 -6.69 -3.67 6.39
N VAL A 122 -5.92 -2.96 5.59
CA VAL A 122 -4.89 -2.02 6.04
C VAL A 122 -4.78 -0.88 5.02
N ILE A 123 -4.44 0.30 5.47
CA ILE A 123 -4.14 1.45 4.63
C ILE A 123 -2.61 1.58 4.55
N ILE A 124 -2.09 1.64 3.35
CA ILE A 124 -0.70 2.01 3.08
C ILE A 124 -0.70 3.47 2.67
N THR A 125 0.11 4.26 3.35
CA THR A 125 0.29 5.69 3.10
C THR A 125 1.68 5.93 2.52
N ALA A 126 1.75 6.65 1.41
CA ALA A 126 2.99 7.20 0.88
C ALA A 126 3.03 8.69 1.14
N THR A 127 4.13 9.20 1.67
CA THR A 127 4.32 10.61 2.01
C THR A 127 5.58 11.16 1.34
N ASN A 128 5.44 12.30 0.69
CA ASN A 128 6.55 13.05 0.10
C ASN A 128 6.37 14.54 0.43
N ASN A 129 7.37 15.18 1.02
CA ASN A 129 7.34 16.59 1.42
C ASN A 129 6.08 16.97 2.23
N GLY A 130 5.67 16.13 3.18
CA GLY A 130 4.50 16.37 4.03
C GLY A 130 3.14 16.08 3.37
N VAL A 131 3.10 15.83 2.07
CA VAL A 131 1.87 15.46 1.34
C VAL A 131 1.75 13.95 1.24
N SER A 132 0.56 13.43 1.48
CA SER A 132 0.32 11.99 1.54
C SER A 132 -0.75 11.53 0.58
N GLY A 133 -0.53 10.35 0.00
CA GLY A 133 -1.53 9.57 -0.71
C GLY A 133 -1.73 8.22 -0.03
N GLN A 134 -2.89 7.59 -0.24
CA GLN A 134 -3.25 6.36 0.45
C GLN A 134 -3.84 5.32 -0.49
N VAL A 135 -3.59 4.05 -0.18
CA VAL A 135 -4.25 2.90 -0.82
C VAL A 135 -4.66 1.87 0.22
N LYS A 136 -5.88 1.34 0.07
CA LYS A 136 -6.39 0.26 0.91
C LYS A 136 -5.98 -1.09 0.35
N ILE A 137 -5.31 -1.92 1.16
CA ILE A 137 -4.97 -3.30 0.83
C ILE A 137 -5.83 -4.25 1.66
N THR A 138 -6.44 -5.24 1.00
CA THR A 138 -7.21 -6.30 1.65
C THR A 138 -6.45 -7.60 1.58
N VAL A 139 -6.18 -8.21 2.73
CA VAL A 139 -5.50 -9.50 2.83
C VAL A 139 -6.51 -10.61 3.14
N LYS A 140 -6.49 -11.67 2.33
CA LYS A 140 -7.36 -12.85 2.46
C LYS A 140 -6.55 -14.09 2.82
N ASN A 141 -7.19 -15.04 3.53
CA ASN A 141 -6.63 -16.37 3.70
C ASN A 141 -6.85 -17.21 2.43
N PRO A 142 -5.93 -18.14 2.10
CA PRO A 142 -6.19 -19.15 1.09
C PRO A 142 -7.40 -20.00 1.49
N THR A 143 -8.22 -20.38 0.52
CA THR A 143 -9.46 -21.13 0.75
C THR A 143 -9.52 -22.40 -0.09
N LEU A 144 -10.15 -23.46 0.43
CA LEU A 144 -10.44 -24.66 -0.36
C LEU A 144 -11.62 -24.45 -1.30
N ASN A 145 -11.56 -25.06 -2.48
CA ASN A 145 -12.66 -25.13 -3.41
C ASN A 145 -13.84 -25.97 -2.86
N LYS A 146 -13.56 -26.91 -1.94
CA LYS A 146 -14.57 -27.77 -1.29
C LYS A 146 -14.27 -27.90 0.20
N LYS A 147 -15.25 -27.65 1.07
CA LYS A 147 -15.15 -27.87 2.52
C LYS A 147 -15.66 -29.26 2.92
N THR A 148 -16.51 -29.84 2.10
CA THR A 148 -17.08 -31.20 2.25
C THR A 148 -17.04 -31.91 0.92
N VAL A 149 -16.84 -33.24 0.94
CA VAL A 149 -16.84 -34.09 -0.24
C VAL A 149 -17.49 -35.43 0.14
N THR A 150 -18.46 -35.87 -0.66
CA THR A 150 -19.03 -37.22 -0.56
C THR A 150 -18.64 -38.03 -1.80
N LEU A 151 -18.09 -39.22 -1.60
CA LEU A 151 -17.63 -40.11 -2.67
C LEU A 151 -18.15 -41.54 -2.45
N LYS A 152 -18.46 -42.24 -3.53
CA LYS A 152 -18.58 -43.69 -3.50
C LYS A 152 -17.18 -44.32 -3.45
N LYS A 153 -17.07 -45.51 -2.86
CA LYS A 153 -15.82 -46.32 -2.84
C LYS A 153 -15.24 -46.40 -4.25
N GLY A 154 -13.92 -46.28 -4.38
CA GLY A 154 -13.19 -46.29 -5.65
C GLY A 154 -13.16 -44.95 -6.40
N LYS A 155 -14.08 -44.02 -6.14
CA LYS A 155 -14.13 -42.73 -6.83
C LYS A 155 -13.13 -41.74 -6.27
N THR A 156 -12.85 -40.69 -7.07
CA THR A 156 -11.86 -39.62 -6.74
C THR A 156 -12.52 -38.23 -6.76
N ALA A 157 -11.91 -37.32 -6.03
CA ALA A 157 -12.23 -35.89 -6.10
C ALA A 157 -10.97 -35.03 -6.00
N LYS A 158 -10.99 -33.89 -6.63
CA LYS A 158 -9.92 -32.90 -6.59
C LYS A 158 -10.20 -31.84 -5.54
N LEU A 159 -9.25 -31.62 -4.63
CA LEU A 159 -9.15 -30.44 -3.78
C LEU A 159 -8.12 -29.49 -4.38
N SER A 160 -8.49 -28.22 -4.45
CA SER A 160 -7.59 -27.13 -4.84
C SER A 160 -7.69 -25.99 -3.83
N VAL A 161 -6.64 -25.18 -3.77
CA VAL A 161 -6.56 -24.00 -2.90
C VAL A 161 -6.55 -22.76 -3.75
N LYS A 162 -7.52 -21.86 -3.56
CA LYS A 162 -7.50 -20.52 -4.14
C LYS A 162 -6.62 -19.63 -3.30
N GLY A 163 -5.70 -18.90 -3.94
CA GLY A 163 -4.78 -17.99 -3.27
C GLY A 163 -3.59 -18.66 -2.59
N SER A 164 -3.22 -19.86 -3.04
CA SER A 164 -1.98 -20.51 -2.60
C SER A 164 -0.76 -19.80 -3.19
N ILE A 165 0.22 -19.57 -2.32
CA ILE A 165 1.53 -19.04 -2.68
C ILE A 165 2.56 -20.06 -2.19
N GLY A 166 3.31 -20.63 -3.13
CA GLY A 166 4.25 -21.71 -2.85
C GLY A 166 3.58 -23.07 -2.63
N LYS A 167 4.24 -23.93 -1.86
CA LYS A 167 3.85 -25.33 -1.67
C LYS A 167 2.55 -25.49 -0.88
N VAL A 168 1.64 -26.31 -1.41
CA VAL A 168 0.44 -26.80 -0.71
C VAL A 168 0.69 -28.23 -0.24
N THR A 169 0.34 -28.52 1.00
CA THR A 169 0.45 -29.89 1.57
C THR A 169 -0.91 -30.41 1.97
N TYR A 170 -1.12 -31.72 1.74
CA TYR A 170 -2.36 -32.44 2.03
C TYR A 170 -2.05 -33.61 2.94
N LYS A 171 -2.88 -33.81 3.96
CA LYS A 171 -2.77 -34.96 4.89
C LYS A 171 -4.15 -35.52 5.19
N SER A 172 -4.33 -36.82 5.01
CA SER A 172 -5.54 -37.52 5.43
C SER A 172 -5.40 -37.94 6.90
N SER A 173 -6.48 -37.80 7.68
CA SER A 173 -6.53 -38.31 9.04
C SER A 173 -6.64 -39.86 9.11
N ASN A 174 -7.11 -40.51 8.02
CA ASN A 174 -7.16 -41.94 7.89
C ASN A 174 -7.04 -42.38 6.42
N THR A 175 -5.85 -42.81 6.01
CA THR A 175 -5.55 -43.23 4.64
C THR A 175 -6.19 -44.56 4.23
N LYS A 176 -6.70 -45.36 5.19
CA LYS A 176 -7.47 -46.57 4.92
C LYS A 176 -8.89 -46.25 4.42
N ILE A 177 -9.50 -45.11 4.86
CA ILE A 177 -10.81 -44.64 4.41
C ILE A 177 -10.66 -43.84 3.11
N ALA A 178 -9.81 -42.80 3.10
CA ALA A 178 -9.48 -42.08 1.89
C ALA A 178 -8.03 -41.54 1.94
N ALA A 179 -7.31 -41.78 0.87
CA ALA A 179 -5.97 -41.19 0.66
C ALA A 179 -6.06 -39.88 -0.11
N VAL A 180 -5.05 -39.00 0.03
CA VAL A 180 -4.90 -37.79 -0.76
C VAL A 180 -3.48 -37.70 -1.31
N SER A 181 -3.35 -37.36 -2.59
CA SER A 181 -2.05 -37.19 -3.23
C SER A 181 -1.47 -35.78 -2.94
N SER A 182 -0.18 -35.58 -3.23
CA SER A 182 0.47 -34.25 -3.19
C SER A 182 -0.18 -33.25 -4.13
N LYS A 183 -0.84 -33.72 -5.19
CA LYS A 183 -1.61 -32.88 -6.13
C LYS A 183 -3.04 -32.60 -5.67
N GLY A 184 -3.46 -33.05 -4.44
CA GLY A 184 -4.79 -32.82 -3.88
C GLY A 184 -5.88 -33.74 -4.43
N VAL A 185 -5.54 -34.86 -5.07
CA VAL A 185 -6.52 -35.86 -5.52
C VAL A 185 -6.84 -36.78 -4.35
N ILE A 186 -8.10 -36.77 -3.91
CA ILE A 186 -8.63 -37.67 -2.92
C ILE A 186 -9.07 -38.98 -3.62
N LYS A 187 -8.68 -40.14 -3.11
CA LYS A 187 -9.16 -41.47 -3.57
C LYS A 187 -9.89 -42.17 -2.41
N ALA A 188 -11.18 -42.41 -2.61
CA ALA A 188 -12.03 -43.14 -1.64
C ALA A 188 -11.69 -44.65 -1.65
N LYS A 189 -11.44 -45.24 -0.47
CA LYS A 189 -11.01 -46.66 -0.36
C LYS A 189 -12.01 -47.54 0.41
N LYS A 190 -12.58 -47.03 1.51
CA LYS A 190 -13.49 -47.73 2.38
C LYS A 190 -14.55 -46.78 2.90
N ALA A 191 -15.77 -47.28 3.09
CA ALA A 191 -16.84 -46.49 3.69
C ALA A 191 -16.46 -45.95 5.07
N GLY A 192 -16.82 -44.68 5.33
CA GLY A 192 -16.48 -43.98 6.57
C GLY A 192 -16.29 -42.50 6.38
N LYS A 193 -15.96 -41.80 7.48
CA LYS A 193 -15.69 -40.36 7.51
C LYS A 193 -14.22 -40.10 7.80
N VAL A 194 -13.64 -39.13 7.12
CA VAL A 194 -12.23 -38.75 7.26
C VAL A 194 -12.06 -37.23 7.00
N THR A 195 -11.06 -36.63 7.60
CA THR A 195 -10.71 -35.24 7.40
C THR A 195 -9.40 -35.11 6.59
N ILE A 196 -9.46 -34.38 5.51
CA ILE A 196 -8.25 -33.96 4.79
C ILE A 196 -7.81 -32.60 5.33
N THR A 197 -6.64 -32.53 5.92
CA THR A 197 -5.99 -31.30 6.37
C THR A 197 -5.12 -30.78 5.24
N VAL A 198 -5.30 -29.49 4.91
CA VAL A 198 -4.56 -28.81 3.83
C VAL A 198 -3.87 -27.60 4.40
N LYS A 199 -2.55 -27.51 4.25
CA LYS A 199 -1.76 -26.35 4.66
C LYS A 199 -1.27 -25.58 3.44
N SER A 200 -1.51 -24.27 3.43
CA SER A 200 -1.06 -23.33 2.39
C SER A 200 -0.82 -21.95 3.00
N ASN A 201 0.25 -21.28 2.63
CA ASN A 201 0.63 -19.94 3.12
C ASN A 201 0.72 -19.86 4.67
N GLY A 202 1.01 -20.96 5.35
CA GLY A 202 0.98 -21.05 6.82
C GLY A 202 -0.42 -21.23 7.41
N ILE A 203 -1.47 -21.22 6.59
CA ILE A 203 -2.87 -21.38 7.00
C ILE A 203 -3.29 -22.85 6.86
N THR A 204 -4.01 -23.36 7.86
CA THR A 204 -4.57 -24.72 7.84
C THR A 204 -6.05 -24.68 7.52
N ASN A 205 -6.45 -25.39 6.46
CA ASN A 205 -7.84 -25.63 6.05
C ASN A 205 -8.18 -27.11 6.23
N LYS A 206 -9.45 -27.43 6.46
CA LYS A 206 -9.94 -28.80 6.61
C LYS A 206 -11.08 -29.06 5.62
N CYS A 207 -11.06 -30.25 4.99
CA CYS A 207 -12.16 -30.76 4.18
C CYS A 207 -12.67 -32.07 4.82
N LYS A 208 -13.96 -32.12 5.12
CA LYS A 208 -14.63 -33.34 5.61
C LYS A 208 -14.98 -34.22 4.42
N VAL A 209 -14.55 -35.47 4.45
CA VAL A 209 -14.81 -36.45 3.38
C VAL A 209 -15.65 -37.58 3.94
N THR A 210 -16.77 -37.88 3.30
CA THR A 210 -17.61 -39.02 3.57
C THR A 210 -17.53 -40.02 2.40
N VAL A 211 -17.12 -41.25 2.69
CA VAL A 211 -17.10 -42.33 1.70
C VAL A 211 -18.30 -43.24 1.96
N LYS A 212 -19.10 -43.44 0.93
CA LYS A 212 -20.22 -44.39 0.91
C LYS A 212 -19.82 -45.66 0.13
N ASN A 213 -20.50 -46.74 0.37
CA ASN A 213 -20.39 -47.96 -0.47
C ASN A 213 -20.87 -47.69 -1.90
#